data_f35ea11ea6ffbaa6bb5a5426dc71a7b4
#
_entry.id   f35ea11ea6ffbaa6bb5a5426dc71a7b4
#
_cell.length_a   1.000
_cell.length_b   1.000
_cell.length_c   1.000
_cell.angle_alpha   90.00
_cell.angle_beta   90.00
_cell.angle_gamma   90.00
#
_symmetry.space_group_name_H-M   'P 1'
#
loop_
_entity.id
_entity.type
_entity.pdbx_description
1 polymer ?
#
loop_
_entity_poly.entity_id
_entity_poly.type
_entity_poly.pdbx_seq_one_letter_code
_entity_poly.pdbx_strand_id
1 'polypeptide(L)'
;SLDIALLVSRLESERISIPVVACGVNDDAKVAVAAIKAGAQEYIPLPPDEELISAVLEAVVQETNQIIHADPKMSNILKLAEKVAKSLASIFVIGESGTGKELMAHFIHKKSNRSKAPFVAVNCAAIPEALLESELFGYEKGAFTGAVSRRIGKFEEAHNGTLLLDEISEMDIRLQAKLLRAIQEKEIDRIGGKKPIKVDTRIIATSNRKMEDEVSQGNFR
;
A
#
# COMPACT_ATOMS: atom_id res chain seq x y z
N SER A 1 -22.52 -24.66 -11.75
CA SER A 1 -21.85 -23.42 -12.16
C SER A 1 -22.25 -22.31 -11.22
N LEU A 2 -21.30 -21.56 -10.71
CA LEU A 2 -21.57 -20.39 -9.86
C LEU A 2 -22.28 -19.34 -10.72
N ASP A 3 -23.39 -18.81 -10.23
CA ASP A 3 -24.09 -17.71 -10.93
C ASP A 3 -23.38 -16.40 -10.59
N ILE A 4 -22.55 -15.91 -11.52
CA ILE A 4 -21.74 -14.70 -11.37
C ILE A 4 -22.65 -13.48 -11.17
N ALA A 5 -23.77 -13.39 -11.91
CA ALA A 5 -24.69 -12.26 -11.79
C ALA A 5 -25.31 -12.18 -10.39
N LEU A 6 -25.68 -13.32 -9.82
CA LEU A 6 -26.22 -13.41 -8.47
C LEU A 6 -25.15 -13.04 -7.42
N LEU A 7 -23.89 -13.48 -7.61
CA LEU A 7 -22.78 -13.14 -6.73
C LEU A 7 -22.53 -11.63 -6.73
N VAL A 8 -22.36 -11.04 -7.91
CA VAL A 8 -22.10 -9.59 -8.06
C VAL A 8 -23.25 -8.77 -7.46
N SER A 9 -24.50 -9.12 -7.77
CA SER A 9 -25.67 -8.44 -7.21
C SER A 9 -25.72 -8.49 -5.68
N ARG A 10 -25.34 -9.63 -5.07
CA ARG A 10 -25.25 -9.75 -3.61
C ARG A 10 -24.12 -8.88 -3.02
N LEU A 11 -22.94 -8.88 -3.63
CA LEU A 11 -21.84 -8.03 -3.19
C LEU A 11 -22.24 -6.55 -3.23
N GLU A 12 -22.90 -6.11 -4.30
CA GLU A 12 -23.41 -4.73 -4.42
C GLU A 12 -24.47 -4.41 -3.36
N SER A 13 -25.40 -5.35 -3.09
CA SER A 13 -26.43 -5.16 -2.06
C SER A 13 -25.86 -5.01 -0.66
N GLU A 14 -24.76 -5.70 -0.36
CA GLU A 14 -24.01 -5.62 0.90
C GLU A 14 -23.01 -4.47 0.92
N ARG A 15 -22.94 -3.66 -0.15
CA ARG A 15 -21.97 -2.55 -0.32
C ARG A 15 -20.51 -3.02 -0.26
N ILE A 16 -20.25 -4.25 -0.68
CA ILE A 16 -18.90 -4.82 -0.77
C ILE A 16 -18.37 -4.56 -2.18
N SER A 17 -17.41 -3.67 -2.30
CA SER A 17 -16.76 -3.33 -3.57
C SER A 17 -15.45 -4.09 -3.72
N ILE A 18 -15.51 -5.33 -4.16
CA ILE A 18 -14.35 -6.16 -4.50
C ILE A 18 -14.40 -6.55 -5.97
N PRO A 19 -13.25 -6.59 -6.66
CA PRO A 19 -13.20 -7.06 -8.04
C PRO A 19 -13.52 -8.55 -8.13
N VAL A 20 -14.32 -8.93 -9.09
CA VAL A 20 -14.70 -10.33 -9.36
C VAL A 20 -14.03 -10.76 -10.66
N VAL A 21 -13.15 -11.76 -10.59
CA VAL A 21 -12.53 -12.40 -11.75
C VAL A 21 -13.17 -13.78 -11.93
N ALA A 22 -13.71 -14.04 -13.11
CA ALA A 22 -14.29 -15.34 -13.44
C ALA A 22 -13.24 -16.28 -14.01
N CYS A 23 -13.30 -17.57 -13.65
CA CYS A 23 -12.45 -18.59 -14.22
C CYS A 23 -13.28 -19.70 -14.84
N GLY A 24 -12.86 -20.23 -16.00
CA GLY A 24 -13.56 -21.33 -16.67
C GLY A 24 -12.64 -22.26 -17.46
N VAL A 25 -13.09 -23.51 -17.61
CA VAL A 25 -12.30 -24.61 -18.22
C VAL A 25 -12.21 -24.52 -19.76
N ASN A 26 -12.96 -23.61 -20.39
CA ASN A 26 -13.02 -23.48 -21.84
C ASN A 26 -12.54 -22.12 -22.32
N ASP A 27 -11.78 -22.11 -23.41
CA ASP A 27 -11.40 -20.93 -24.21
C ASP A 27 -12.59 -20.37 -25.05
N ASP A 28 -13.82 -20.71 -24.71
CA ASP A 28 -14.98 -20.23 -25.47
C ASP A 28 -15.23 -18.75 -25.18
N ALA A 29 -14.97 -17.92 -26.18
CA ALA A 29 -15.19 -16.49 -26.13
C ALA A 29 -16.61 -16.10 -25.70
N LYS A 30 -17.62 -16.95 -25.94
CA LYS A 30 -19.01 -16.71 -25.51
C LYS A 30 -19.15 -16.81 -24.00
N VAL A 31 -18.43 -17.72 -23.35
CA VAL A 31 -18.43 -17.87 -21.88
C VAL A 31 -17.75 -16.68 -21.24
N ALA A 32 -16.60 -16.24 -21.78
CA ALA A 32 -15.90 -15.04 -21.31
C ALA A 32 -16.78 -13.80 -21.41
N VAL A 33 -17.42 -13.57 -22.57
CA VAL A 33 -18.34 -12.44 -22.78
C VAL A 33 -19.55 -12.51 -21.83
N ALA A 34 -20.10 -13.71 -21.59
CA ALA A 34 -21.21 -13.88 -20.66
C ALA A 34 -20.79 -13.56 -19.22
N ALA A 35 -19.58 -13.94 -18.79
CA ALA A 35 -19.05 -13.63 -17.46
C ALA A 35 -18.86 -12.11 -17.25
N ILE A 36 -18.27 -11.42 -18.23
CA ILE A 36 -18.09 -9.95 -18.20
C ILE A 36 -19.47 -9.24 -18.17
N LYS A 37 -20.42 -9.68 -18.99
CA LYS A 37 -21.79 -9.13 -18.96
C LYS A 37 -22.53 -9.39 -17.65
N ALA A 38 -22.16 -10.45 -16.92
CA ALA A 38 -22.69 -10.78 -15.59
C ALA A 38 -22.03 -9.97 -14.46
N GLY A 39 -21.07 -9.08 -14.78
CA GLY A 39 -20.41 -8.19 -13.82
C GLY A 39 -19.04 -8.66 -13.36
N ALA A 40 -18.46 -9.71 -13.94
CA ALA A 40 -17.04 -10.00 -13.72
C ALA A 40 -16.18 -8.93 -14.41
N GLN A 41 -15.10 -8.49 -13.75
CA GLN A 41 -14.17 -7.53 -14.34
C GLN A 41 -13.25 -8.17 -15.36
N GLU A 42 -12.91 -9.43 -15.17
CA GLU A 42 -12.04 -10.17 -16.09
C GLU A 42 -12.38 -11.66 -16.11
N TYR A 43 -11.91 -12.38 -17.15
CA TYR A 43 -12.09 -13.81 -17.29
C TYR A 43 -10.74 -14.50 -17.54
N ILE A 44 -10.44 -15.55 -16.78
CA ILE A 44 -9.21 -16.35 -16.90
C ILE A 44 -9.58 -17.78 -17.34
N PRO A 45 -9.07 -18.27 -18.49
CA PRO A 45 -9.21 -19.68 -18.88
C PRO A 45 -8.39 -20.59 -17.95
N LEU A 46 -8.90 -21.80 -17.68
CA LEU A 46 -8.21 -22.81 -16.86
C LEU A 46 -7.62 -23.91 -17.75
N PRO A 47 -6.41 -24.42 -17.46
CA PRO A 47 -5.49 -24.02 -16.38
C PRO A 47 -4.87 -22.66 -16.66
N PRO A 48 -4.75 -21.80 -15.64
CA PRO A 48 -4.18 -20.46 -15.84
C PRO A 48 -2.66 -20.53 -15.98
N ASP A 49 -2.10 -19.66 -16.82
CA ASP A 49 -0.70 -19.36 -16.92
C ASP A 49 -0.30 -18.35 -15.82
N GLU A 50 0.88 -18.49 -15.23
CA GLU A 50 1.38 -17.58 -14.19
C GLU A 50 1.48 -16.13 -14.69
N GLU A 51 1.91 -15.93 -15.94
CA GLU A 51 2.02 -14.61 -16.56
C GLU A 51 0.63 -13.97 -16.72
N LEU A 52 -0.37 -14.75 -17.13
CA LEU A 52 -1.75 -14.28 -17.28
C LEU A 52 -2.39 -13.91 -15.93
N ILE A 53 -2.17 -14.71 -14.87
CA ILE A 53 -2.65 -14.39 -13.53
C ILE A 53 -2.05 -13.06 -13.07
N SER A 54 -0.74 -12.90 -13.22
CA SER A 54 -0.05 -11.69 -12.81
C SER A 54 -0.57 -10.46 -13.55
N ALA A 55 -0.74 -10.54 -14.87
CA ALA A 55 -1.25 -9.46 -15.70
C ALA A 55 -2.70 -9.07 -15.34
N VAL A 56 -3.57 -10.06 -15.09
CA VAL A 56 -4.95 -9.81 -14.70
C VAL A 56 -5.04 -9.20 -13.31
N LEU A 57 -4.27 -9.70 -12.34
CA LEU A 57 -4.21 -9.13 -11.00
C LEU A 57 -3.69 -7.69 -11.02
N GLU A 58 -2.66 -7.39 -11.81
CA GLU A 58 -2.18 -6.02 -12.00
C GLU A 58 -3.24 -5.11 -12.61
N ALA A 59 -3.97 -5.55 -13.64
CA ALA A 59 -5.01 -4.77 -14.29
C ALA A 59 -6.16 -4.47 -13.32
N VAL A 60 -6.63 -5.48 -12.59
CA VAL A 60 -7.72 -5.37 -11.61
C VAL A 60 -7.33 -4.43 -10.45
N VAL A 61 -6.12 -4.56 -9.92
CA VAL A 61 -5.61 -3.66 -8.87
C VAL A 61 -5.44 -2.23 -9.38
N GLN A 62 -5.09 -2.03 -10.66
CA GLN A 62 -4.99 -0.69 -11.24
C GLN A 62 -6.34 0.01 -11.36
N GLU A 63 -7.41 -0.69 -11.71
CA GLU A 63 -8.77 -0.11 -11.80
C GLU A 63 -9.32 0.30 -10.43
N THR A 64 -9.08 -0.50 -9.39
CA THR A 64 -9.54 -0.20 -8.02
C THR A 64 -8.86 1.04 -7.40
N ASN A 65 -7.73 1.49 -7.95
CA ASN A 65 -6.98 2.65 -7.47
C ASN A 65 -7.35 3.97 -8.18
N GLN A 66 -8.45 4.04 -8.93
CA GLN A 66 -8.95 5.30 -9.50
C GLN A 66 -9.74 6.10 -8.46
N ILE A 67 -9.34 7.36 -8.26
CA ILE A 67 -10.07 8.29 -7.40
C ILE A 67 -11.25 8.87 -8.20
N ILE A 68 -12.44 8.33 -7.97
CA ILE A 68 -13.68 8.86 -8.56
C ILE A 68 -14.18 9.99 -7.66
N HIS A 69 -14.36 11.17 -8.21
CA HIS A 69 -14.80 12.35 -7.47
C HIS A 69 -15.65 13.28 -8.31
N ALA A 70 -16.56 14.00 -7.67
CA ALA A 70 -17.36 15.04 -8.27
C ALA A 70 -17.15 16.41 -7.57
N ASP A 71 -16.57 16.44 -6.38
CA ASP A 71 -16.36 17.65 -5.61
C ASP A 71 -15.18 18.48 -6.18
N PRO A 72 -15.39 19.78 -6.47
CA PRO A 72 -14.33 20.69 -6.89
C PRO A 72 -13.15 20.79 -5.91
N LYS A 73 -13.38 20.63 -4.60
CA LYS A 73 -12.32 20.61 -3.58
C LYS A 73 -11.39 19.44 -3.78
N MET A 74 -11.95 18.26 -4.05
CA MET A 74 -11.15 17.06 -4.37
C MET A 74 -10.33 17.26 -5.65
N SER A 75 -10.89 17.90 -6.68
CA SER A 75 -10.15 18.26 -7.90
C SER A 75 -8.93 19.12 -7.60
N ASN A 76 -9.03 20.08 -6.68
CA ASN A 76 -7.91 20.93 -6.28
C ASN A 76 -6.86 20.16 -5.48
N ILE A 77 -7.29 19.24 -4.60
CA ILE A 77 -6.38 18.35 -3.86
C ILE A 77 -5.60 17.45 -4.82
N LEU A 78 -6.26 16.86 -5.80
CA LEU A 78 -5.61 16.02 -6.80
C LEU A 78 -4.59 16.79 -7.65
N LYS A 79 -4.91 18.03 -8.07
CA LYS A 79 -3.95 18.90 -8.76
C LYS A 79 -2.73 19.23 -7.90
N LEU A 80 -2.94 19.48 -6.60
CA LEU A 80 -1.84 19.68 -5.65
C LEU A 80 -1.01 18.39 -5.50
N ALA A 81 -1.67 17.23 -5.33
CA ALA A 81 -1.03 15.93 -5.23
C ALA A 81 -0.16 15.63 -6.46
N GLU A 82 -0.63 15.92 -7.68
CA GLU A 82 0.17 15.79 -8.92
C GLU A 82 1.41 16.67 -8.93
N LYS A 83 1.30 17.91 -8.43
CA LYS A 83 2.47 18.80 -8.35
C LYS A 83 3.52 18.30 -7.38
N VAL A 84 3.11 17.88 -6.17
CA VAL A 84 4.05 17.39 -5.14
C VAL A 84 4.55 15.98 -5.45
N ALA A 85 3.81 15.19 -6.25
CA ALA A 85 4.23 13.86 -6.68
C ALA A 85 5.59 13.85 -7.37
N LYS A 86 5.91 14.88 -8.15
CA LYS A 86 7.17 15.04 -8.89
C LYS A 86 8.37 15.37 -7.98
N SER A 87 8.12 15.81 -6.75
CA SER A 87 9.16 16.07 -5.76
C SER A 87 9.60 14.77 -5.09
N LEU A 88 10.85 14.73 -4.59
CA LEU A 88 11.35 13.65 -3.73
C LEU A 88 11.03 13.87 -2.25
N ALA A 89 10.41 14.97 -1.88
CA ALA A 89 10.04 15.27 -0.50
C ALA A 89 9.09 14.21 0.07
N SER A 90 9.20 13.94 1.35
CA SER A 90 8.21 13.17 2.10
C SER A 90 6.88 13.90 2.10
N ILE A 91 5.79 13.16 2.00
CA ILE A 91 4.43 13.71 1.95
C ILE A 91 3.64 13.16 3.13
N PHE A 92 2.87 14.05 3.75
CA PHE A 92 1.98 13.69 4.82
C PHE A 92 0.52 13.96 4.41
N VAL A 93 -0.31 12.92 4.45
CA VAL A 93 -1.73 12.96 4.07
C VAL A 93 -2.58 12.86 5.34
N ILE A 94 -3.30 13.91 5.66
CA ILE A 94 -4.16 13.96 6.86
C ILE A 94 -5.62 13.91 6.42
N GLY A 95 -6.43 13.15 7.14
CA GLY A 95 -7.87 13.07 6.90
C GLY A 95 -8.53 12.04 7.82
N GLU A 96 -9.84 12.15 7.99
CA GLU A 96 -10.61 11.21 8.79
C GLU A 96 -10.49 9.77 8.28
N SER A 97 -10.84 8.79 9.13
CA SER A 97 -10.87 7.39 8.70
C SER A 97 -11.84 7.19 7.54
N GLY A 98 -11.49 6.34 6.59
CA GLY A 98 -12.33 6.05 5.41
C GLY A 98 -12.34 7.12 4.30
N THR A 99 -11.57 8.22 4.41
CA THR A 99 -11.54 9.28 3.39
C THR A 99 -10.68 8.95 2.17
N GLY A 100 -10.10 7.76 2.08
CA GLY A 100 -9.29 7.33 0.94
C GLY A 100 -7.83 7.81 0.99
N LYS A 101 -7.25 7.99 2.17
CA LYS A 101 -5.83 8.40 2.33
C LYS A 101 -4.86 7.46 1.61
N GLU A 102 -5.10 6.16 1.69
CA GLU A 102 -4.29 5.15 1.00
C GLU A 102 -4.40 5.29 -0.53
N LEU A 103 -5.62 5.49 -1.06
CA LEU A 103 -5.82 5.77 -2.49
C LEU A 103 -5.07 7.03 -2.95
N MET A 104 -5.05 8.06 -2.10
CA MET A 104 -4.28 9.28 -2.37
C MET A 104 -2.77 8.99 -2.40
N ALA A 105 -2.25 8.15 -1.50
CA ALA A 105 -0.85 7.75 -1.49
C ALA A 105 -0.48 6.97 -2.77
N HIS A 106 -1.32 6.04 -3.19
CA HIS A 106 -1.17 5.32 -4.48
C HIS A 106 -1.19 6.29 -5.67
N PHE A 107 -2.12 7.25 -5.68
CA PHE A 107 -2.20 8.27 -6.72
C PHE A 107 -0.91 9.10 -6.80
N ILE A 108 -0.40 9.57 -5.66
CA ILE A 108 0.85 10.31 -5.58
C ILE A 108 2.03 9.48 -6.11
N HIS A 109 2.12 8.20 -5.74
CA HIS A 109 3.16 7.32 -6.26
C HIS A 109 3.06 7.15 -7.78
N LYS A 110 1.86 6.83 -8.31
CA LYS A 110 1.61 6.68 -9.76
C LYS A 110 1.97 7.93 -10.57
N LYS A 111 1.80 9.14 -10.01
CA LYS A 111 2.14 10.42 -10.64
C LYS A 111 3.59 10.86 -10.40
N SER A 112 4.38 10.08 -9.67
CA SER A 112 5.76 10.40 -9.33
C SER A 112 6.77 9.91 -10.37
N ASN A 113 8.02 10.37 -10.23
CA ASN A 113 9.14 9.86 -11.03
C ASN A 113 9.51 8.41 -10.66
N ARG A 114 8.92 7.85 -9.58
CA ARG A 114 9.12 6.47 -9.11
C ARG A 114 7.91 5.57 -9.40
N SER A 115 7.03 5.96 -10.32
CA SER A 115 5.77 5.26 -10.63
C SER A 115 5.95 3.81 -11.10
N LYS A 116 7.12 3.45 -11.60
CA LYS A 116 7.48 2.08 -12.02
C LYS A 116 8.32 1.33 -10.97
N ALA A 117 8.66 1.97 -9.87
CA ALA A 117 9.44 1.40 -8.79
C ALA A 117 8.52 0.78 -7.72
N PRO A 118 9.04 -0.02 -6.78
CA PRO A 118 8.22 -0.63 -5.74
C PRO A 118 7.40 0.38 -4.94
N PHE A 119 6.13 0.05 -4.69
CA PHE A 119 5.27 0.70 -3.72
C PHE A 119 4.99 -0.29 -2.59
N VAL A 120 5.51 0.00 -1.41
CA VAL A 120 5.37 -0.87 -0.22
C VAL A 120 4.52 -0.12 0.80
N ALA A 121 3.43 -0.74 1.25
CA ALA A 121 2.55 -0.17 2.26
C ALA A 121 2.69 -0.92 3.59
N VAL A 122 2.70 -0.18 4.69
CA VAL A 122 2.71 -0.69 6.05
C VAL A 122 1.67 0.06 6.86
N ASN A 123 0.68 -0.66 7.37
CA ASN A 123 -0.28 -0.08 8.32
C ASN A 123 0.27 -0.24 9.74
N CYS A 124 0.64 0.89 10.35
CA CYS A 124 1.27 0.92 11.66
C CYS A 124 0.29 0.53 12.80
N ALA A 125 -1.03 0.72 12.58
CA ALA A 125 -2.05 0.34 13.55
C ALA A 125 -2.39 -1.17 13.51
N ALA A 126 -2.20 -1.81 12.35
CA ALA A 126 -2.55 -3.22 12.17
C ALA A 126 -1.48 -4.20 12.67
N ILE A 127 -0.24 -3.75 12.83
CA ILE A 127 0.89 -4.58 13.24
C ILE A 127 1.16 -4.36 14.73
N PRO A 128 1.23 -5.42 15.56
CA PRO A 128 1.63 -5.28 16.95
C PRO A 128 2.97 -4.55 17.11
N GLU A 129 3.07 -3.64 18.07
CA GLU A 129 4.26 -2.79 18.29
C GLU A 129 5.57 -3.60 18.31
N ALA A 130 5.58 -4.74 18.99
CA ALA A 130 6.76 -5.62 19.09
C ALA A 130 7.22 -6.20 17.73
N LEU A 131 6.34 -6.26 16.74
CA LEU A 131 6.63 -6.77 15.40
C LEU A 131 6.90 -5.66 14.40
N LEU A 132 6.34 -4.47 14.61
CA LEU A 132 6.43 -3.36 13.65
C LEU A 132 7.89 -2.97 13.37
N GLU A 133 8.75 -2.99 14.41
CA GLU A 133 10.17 -2.73 14.24
C GLU A 133 10.84 -3.73 13.30
N SER A 134 10.58 -5.02 13.52
CA SER A 134 11.16 -6.10 12.70
C SER A 134 10.60 -6.11 11.26
N GLU A 135 9.35 -5.72 11.06
CA GLU A 135 8.78 -5.56 9.73
C GLU A 135 9.38 -4.38 8.99
N LEU A 136 9.54 -3.22 9.64
CA LEU A 136 10.08 -2.01 8.99
C LEU A 136 11.57 -2.14 8.66
N PHE A 137 12.38 -2.58 9.63
CA PHE A 137 13.85 -2.54 9.53
C PHE A 137 14.49 -3.89 9.23
N GLY A 138 13.73 -5.00 9.37
CA GLY A 138 14.28 -6.34 9.21
C GLY A 138 15.19 -6.76 10.38
N TYR A 139 15.72 -7.96 10.30
CA TYR A 139 16.58 -8.52 11.34
C TYR A 139 17.62 -9.49 10.79
N GLU A 140 18.73 -9.61 11.52
CA GLU A 140 19.75 -10.61 11.26
C GLU A 140 19.43 -11.93 11.98
N LYS A 141 19.98 -13.04 11.48
CA LYS A 141 19.89 -14.34 12.15
C LYS A 141 20.41 -14.23 13.59
N GLY A 142 19.61 -14.71 14.55
CA GLY A 142 19.96 -14.68 15.96
C GLY A 142 19.69 -13.36 16.67
N ALA A 143 19.03 -12.39 16.05
CA ALA A 143 18.71 -11.10 16.65
C ALA A 143 17.78 -11.19 17.88
N PHE A 144 16.93 -12.21 17.91
CA PHE A 144 16.03 -12.54 19.03
C PHE A 144 15.66 -14.02 18.99
N THR A 145 15.00 -14.51 20.05
CA THR A 145 14.52 -15.90 20.11
C THR A 145 13.50 -16.14 19.00
N GLY A 146 13.82 -17.07 18.08
CA GLY A 146 13.01 -17.34 16.88
C GLY A 146 13.53 -16.72 15.57
N ALA A 147 14.56 -15.88 15.61
CA ALA A 147 15.22 -15.36 14.40
C ALA A 147 16.13 -16.43 13.75
N VAL A 148 15.53 -17.45 13.16
CA VAL A 148 16.24 -18.61 12.55
C VAL A 148 17.01 -18.22 11.30
N SER A 149 16.50 -17.25 10.53
CA SER A 149 17.10 -16.73 9.30
C SER A 149 17.08 -15.21 9.31
N ARG A 150 17.89 -14.61 8.44
CA ARG A 150 17.83 -13.16 8.16
C ARG A 150 16.54 -12.83 7.41
N ARG A 151 15.92 -11.68 7.73
CA ARG A 151 14.80 -11.12 6.99
C ARG A 151 15.06 -9.66 6.65
N ILE A 152 14.81 -9.28 5.40
CA ILE A 152 14.86 -7.88 4.97
C ILE A 152 13.62 -7.15 5.47
N GLY A 153 13.76 -5.84 5.75
CA GLY A 153 12.65 -5.01 6.19
C GLY A 153 11.99 -4.24 5.04
N LYS A 154 10.85 -3.64 5.34
CA LYS A 154 10.05 -2.86 4.37
C LYS A 154 10.81 -1.65 3.79
N PHE A 155 11.74 -1.07 4.52
CA PHE A 155 12.64 -0.04 3.99
C PHE A 155 13.53 -0.56 2.87
N GLU A 156 14.06 -1.77 3.00
CA GLU A 156 14.88 -2.40 1.97
C GLU A 156 14.02 -2.84 0.78
N GLU A 157 12.82 -3.39 1.02
CA GLU A 157 11.87 -3.75 -0.04
C GLU A 157 11.44 -2.53 -0.88
N ALA A 158 11.30 -1.37 -0.22
CA ALA A 158 10.93 -0.10 -0.87
C ALA A 158 12.14 0.66 -1.45
N HIS A 159 13.33 0.06 -1.49
CA HIS A 159 14.52 0.75 -2.01
C HIS A 159 14.32 1.23 -3.45
N ASN A 160 14.70 2.49 -3.74
CA ASN A 160 14.44 3.23 -4.97
C ASN A 160 12.95 3.46 -5.30
N GLY A 161 12.04 3.05 -4.40
CA GLY A 161 10.60 3.15 -4.54
C GLY A 161 9.96 4.11 -3.54
N THR A 162 8.76 3.76 -3.12
CA THR A 162 7.96 4.52 -2.15
C THR A 162 7.51 3.60 -1.01
N LEU A 163 7.66 4.05 0.22
CA LEU A 163 7.12 3.41 1.42
C LEU A 163 5.96 4.25 1.94
N LEU A 164 4.78 3.65 2.00
CA LEU A 164 3.62 4.20 2.69
C LEU A 164 3.61 3.73 4.14
N LEU A 165 3.59 4.68 5.06
CA LEU A 165 3.38 4.46 6.49
C LEU A 165 1.96 4.93 6.83
N ASP A 166 1.01 4.00 6.79
CA ASP A 166 -0.39 4.29 7.09
C ASP A 166 -0.61 4.34 8.59
N GLU A 167 -1.40 5.32 9.06
CA GLU A 167 -1.68 5.60 10.48
C GLU A 167 -0.39 5.73 11.32
N ILE A 168 0.56 6.57 10.87
CA ILE A 168 1.88 6.75 11.50
C ILE A 168 1.78 7.25 12.95
N SER A 169 0.68 7.91 13.32
CA SER A 169 0.40 8.38 14.68
C SER A 169 0.31 7.26 15.72
N GLU A 170 0.10 6.01 15.29
CA GLU A 170 0.03 4.83 16.16
C GLU A 170 1.42 4.23 16.46
N MET A 171 2.48 4.79 15.86
CA MET A 171 3.83 4.29 16.04
C MET A 171 4.42 4.69 17.39
N ASP A 172 5.02 3.73 18.11
CA ASP A 172 5.74 3.98 19.35
C ASP A 172 6.86 5.01 19.19
N ILE A 173 7.06 5.86 20.18
CA ILE A 173 8.01 7.00 20.13
C ILE A 173 9.47 6.57 19.94
N ARG A 174 9.85 5.37 20.40
CA ARG A 174 11.20 4.81 20.22
C ARG A 174 11.40 4.44 18.76
N LEU A 175 10.37 3.93 18.11
CA LEU A 175 10.40 3.55 16.69
C LEU A 175 10.42 4.80 15.80
N GLN A 176 9.74 5.87 16.20
CA GLN A 176 9.82 7.17 15.52
C GLN A 176 11.25 7.73 15.48
N ALA A 177 12.07 7.48 16.51
CA ALA A 177 13.47 7.90 16.51
C ALA A 177 14.30 7.16 15.44
N LYS A 178 14.06 5.86 15.24
CA LYS A 178 14.70 5.08 14.17
C LYS A 178 14.20 5.50 12.79
N LEU A 179 12.91 5.77 12.67
CA LEU A 179 12.33 6.30 11.45
C LEU A 179 12.94 7.66 11.06
N LEU A 180 13.09 8.55 12.02
CA LEU A 180 13.73 9.87 11.78
C LEU A 180 15.14 9.71 11.20
N ARG A 181 15.94 8.79 11.75
CA ARG A 181 17.27 8.48 11.24
C ARG A 181 17.21 7.94 9.80
N ALA A 182 16.29 7.01 9.52
CA ALA A 182 16.11 6.47 8.18
C ALA A 182 15.74 7.56 7.14
N ILE A 183 14.96 8.56 7.54
CA ILE A 183 14.57 9.68 6.66
C ILE A 183 15.73 10.66 6.45
N GLN A 184 16.45 11.02 7.51
CA GLN A 184 17.50 12.05 7.48
C GLN A 184 18.81 11.53 6.88
N GLU A 185 19.26 10.35 7.35
CA GLU A 185 20.55 9.78 6.97
C GLU A 185 20.46 8.87 5.76
N LYS A 186 19.23 8.47 5.37
CA LYS A 186 18.97 7.45 4.33
C LYS A 186 19.67 6.13 4.61
N GLU A 187 19.77 5.80 5.88
CA GLU A 187 20.38 4.56 6.38
C GLU A 187 19.49 3.94 7.45
N ILE A 188 19.47 2.62 7.46
CA ILE A 188 18.77 1.82 8.46
C ILE A 188 19.71 0.78 9.08
N ASP A 189 19.40 0.38 10.31
CA ASP A 189 20.04 -0.75 10.96
C ASP A 189 19.01 -1.88 11.13
N ARG A 190 19.35 -3.10 10.67
CA ARG A 190 18.56 -4.28 11.02
C ARG A 190 18.69 -4.59 12.50
N ILE A 191 17.66 -5.18 13.09
CA ILE A 191 17.74 -5.66 14.48
C ILE A 191 18.85 -6.72 14.57
N GLY A 192 19.78 -6.52 15.51
CA GLY A 192 20.99 -7.35 15.65
C GLY A 192 22.06 -7.11 14.57
N GLY A 193 21.83 -6.18 13.65
CA GLY A 193 22.81 -5.79 12.64
C GLY A 193 23.94 -4.92 13.21
N LYS A 194 25.12 -5.00 12.58
CA LYS A 194 26.31 -4.21 12.99
C LYS A 194 26.71 -3.14 11.97
N LYS A 195 26.07 -3.13 10.83
CA LYS A 195 26.40 -2.21 9.74
C LYS A 195 25.14 -1.53 9.23
N PRO A 196 25.17 -0.20 9.05
CA PRO A 196 24.05 0.51 8.42
C PRO A 196 23.90 0.10 6.96
N ILE A 197 22.67 0.13 6.50
CA ILE A 197 22.27 -0.20 5.14
C ILE A 197 21.70 1.06 4.51
N LYS A 198 22.25 1.46 3.38
CA LYS A 198 21.75 2.62 2.64
C LYS A 198 20.41 2.28 1.96
N VAL A 199 19.43 3.15 2.16
CA VAL A 199 18.11 3.05 1.56
C VAL A 199 17.72 4.38 0.92
N ASP A 200 17.36 4.37 -0.35
CA ASP A 200 16.79 5.53 -1.01
C ASP A 200 15.29 5.31 -1.20
N THR A 201 14.52 5.63 -0.17
CA THR A 201 13.08 5.39 -0.13
C THR A 201 12.35 6.71 0.03
N ARG A 202 11.37 6.97 -0.84
CA ARG A 202 10.43 8.08 -0.68
C ARG A 202 9.39 7.70 0.35
N ILE A 203 9.13 8.58 1.32
CA ILE A 203 8.12 8.33 2.35
C ILE A 203 6.83 9.07 2.01
N ILE A 204 5.72 8.35 2.10
CA ILE A 204 4.37 8.92 2.22
C ILE A 204 3.83 8.42 3.55
N ALA A 205 3.33 9.32 4.39
CA ALA A 205 2.73 8.95 5.66
C ALA A 205 1.30 9.43 5.72
N THR A 206 0.44 8.72 6.46
CA THR A 206 -0.94 9.13 6.69
C THR A 206 -1.25 9.17 8.18
N SER A 207 -2.24 9.98 8.55
CA SER A 207 -2.84 9.96 9.89
C SER A 207 -4.29 10.44 9.84
N ASN A 208 -5.10 9.97 10.77
CA ASN A 208 -6.44 10.47 11.07
C ASN A 208 -6.45 11.43 12.28
N ARG A 209 -5.32 11.59 12.97
CA ARG A 209 -5.16 12.45 14.13
C ARG A 209 -4.65 13.84 13.75
N LYS A 210 -4.91 14.81 14.62
CA LYS A 210 -4.28 16.15 14.55
C LYS A 210 -2.87 16.05 15.12
N MET A 211 -1.87 16.11 14.23
CA MET A 211 -0.49 15.88 14.62
C MET A 211 0.06 16.96 15.57
N GLU A 212 -0.45 18.18 15.49
CA GLU A 212 -0.09 19.24 16.42
C GLU A 212 -0.45 18.87 17.88
N ASP A 213 -1.59 18.22 18.07
CA ASP A 213 -2.04 17.74 19.39
C ASP A 213 -1.15 16.57 19.86
N GLU A 214 -0.83 15.61 18.98
CA GLU A 214 0.05 14.48 19.30
C GLU A 214 1.46 14.94 19.67
N VAL A 215 2.01 15.93 18.96
CA VAL A 215 3.31 16.54 19.28
C VAL A 215 3.27 17.27 20.62
N SER A 216 2.21 18.06 20.88
CA SER A 216 2.06 18.81 22.13
C SER A 216 1.94 17.89 23.36
N GLN A 217 1.34 16.70 23.19
CA GLN A 217 1.21 15.68 24.23
C GLN A 217 2.46 14.81 24.39
N GLY A 218 3.44 14.95 23.49
CA GLY A 218 4.66 14.16 23.49
C GLY A 218 4.48 12.74 22.93
N ASN A 219 3.36 12.45 22.28
CA ASN A 219 3.08 11.15 21.65
C ASN A 219 3.77 11.03 20.27
N PHE A 220 4.07 12.16 19.63
CA PHE A 220 4.74 12.22 18.34
C PHE A 220 5.89 13.24 18.36
N ARG A 221 6.95 12.98 17.57
CA ARG A 221 8.17 13.82 17.50
C ARG A 221 8.13 14.83 16.38
#